data_c4fedf2621e94995df273fe9eeeb0cb3
#
_entry.id   c4fedf2621e94995df273fe9eeeb0cb3
#
_cell.length_a   1.000
_cell.length_b   1.000
_cell.length_c   1.000
_cell.angle_alpha   90.00
_cell.angle_beta   90.00
_cell.angle_gamma   90.00
#
_symmetry.space_group_name_H-M   'P 1'
#
loop_
_entity.id
_entity.type
_entity.pdbx_description
1 polymer ?
#
loop_
_entity_poly.entity_id
_entity_poly.type
_entity_poly.pdbx_seq_one_letter_code
_entity_poly.pdbx_strand_id
1 'polypeptide(L)'
;MKFSQVLCPTLKESPREAEIISHQLLLRAGLIQKVASGLYSYLPMGLKVIKKIETIIREELDNAGCQEIALPLVTPASLWQESGRWSKYGPELLRFKDRHDNEFCYGPTFEEGITDMFRQSIQSYKSLPVTLYQIQNKFRDEIRPRFGLMRSREFIMKDAYSFHLTEESLDETYRTMEAAYHRIFKRCGLDAACVQADSGAIGGDVSAEFMIRAETGEDDIMTCQNCQFTANKEVIERTFKCPKCQCTNFSSARGIEVGHIFKLGNLYSTALNAAVLNDTGKNTIVQMGCYGIGVGRSMAAAIEQHHDEKGIRWPIAIAPYEVVIIITNMRDDAMVTAATELYTTLKQQKIDVLLDDRAISAGVKFKDADLIGFPLQIVIGKQFTETGNFEYKHRIEDQNINVSKDAILGQIKTALL
;
A
#
# COMPACT_ATOMS: atom_id res chain seq x y z
N MET A 1 5.80 -23.28 0.95
CA MET A 1 4.52 -23.70 0.31
C MET A 1 4.83 -24.42 -1.00
N LYS A 2 4.01 -25.42 -1.41
CA LYS A 2 4.09 -26.05 -2.73
C LYS A 2 3.12 -25.37 -3.68
N PHE A 3 3.54 -25.11 -4.93
CA PHE A 3 2.69 -24.39 -5.89
C PHE A 3 1.43 -25.19 -6.26
N SER A 4 1.52 -26.53 -6.34
CA SER A 4 0.37 -27.42 -6.56
C SER A 4 -0.75 -27.24 -5.52
N GLN A 5 -0.47 -26.62 -4.36
CA GLN A 5 -1.39 -26.39 -3.26
C GLN A 5 -1.86 -24.92 -3.15
N VAL A 6 -1.39 -24.04 -4.04
CA VAL A 6 -1.75 -22.62 -4.02
C VAL A 6 -2.81 -22.32 -5.06
N LEU A 7 -3.89 -21.66 -4.65
CA LEU A 7 -4.86 -21.11 -5.59
C LEU A 7 -4.24 -19.91 -6.31
N CYS A 8 -3.76 -20.11 -7.54
CA CYS A 8 -3.14 -19.10 -8.38
C CYS A 8 -3.55 -19.32 -9.84
N PRO A 9 -4.73 -18.87 -10.25
CA PRO A 9 -5.23 -19.03 -11.61
C PRO A 9 -4.62 -17.98 -12.55
N THR A 10 -3.45 -18.29 -13.13
CA THR A 10 -2.81 -17.41 -14.12
C THR A 10 -3.59 -17.39 -15.44
N LEU A 11 -3.63 -16.23 -16.09
CA LEU A 11 -4.30 -16.01 -17.37
C LEU A 11 -3.26 -15.72 -18.48
N LYS A 12 -3.48 -16.27 -19.68
CA LYS A 12 -2.63 -15.99 -20.85
C LYS A 12 -2.83 -14.56 -21.36
N GLU A 13 -4.09 -14.10 -21.39
CA GLU A 13 -4.48 -12.83 -21.95
C GLU A 13 -5.06 -11.92 -20.85
N SER A 14 -4.92 -10.62 -21.04
CA SER A 14 -5.54 -9.63 -20.16
C SER A 14 -7.04 -9.57 -20.40
N PRO A 15 -7.88 -9.51 -19.33
CA PRO A 15 -9.29 -9.20 -19.49
C PRO A 15 -9.48 -7.84 -20.18
N ARG A 16 -10.51 -7.74 -21.03
CA ARG A 16 -10.76 -6.55 -21.87
C ARG A 16 -10.99 -5.27 -21.07
N GLU A 17 -11.50 -5.39 -19.86
CA GLU A 17 -11.75 -4.28 -18.95
C GLU A 17 -10.50 -3.77 -18.20
N ALA A 18 -9.38 -4.47 -18.30
CA ALA A 18 -8.14 -4.05 -17.66
C ALA A 18 -7.35 -3.12 -18.59
N GLU A 19 -7.42 -1.80 -18.32
CA GLU A 19 -6.83 -0.78 -19.18
C GLU A 19 -5.36 -0.52 -18.87
N ILE A 20 -5.00 -0.38 -17.57
CA ILE A 20 -3.64 -0.07 -17.14
C ILE A 20 -2.86 -1.35 -16.80
N ILE A 21 -1.53 -1.25 -16.83
CA ILE A 21 -0.64 -2.40 -16.71
C ILE A 21 -0.77 -3.11 -15.35
N SER A 22 -0.88 -2.36 -14.25
CA SER A 22 -1.06 -2.95 -12.92
C SER A 22 -2.35 -3.77 -12.84
N HIS A 23 -3.46 -3.27 -13.38
CA HIS A 23 -4.74 -3.98 -13.39
C HIS A 23 -4.65 -5.26 -14.23
N GLN A 24 -4.02 -5.17 -15.41
CA GLN A 24 -3.80 -6.33 -16.28
C GLN A 24 -2.95 -7.41 -15.59
N LEU A 25 -1.82 -7.03 -15.00
CA LEU A 25 -0.91 -7.98 -14.36
C LEU A 25 -1.47 -8.56 -13.07
N LEU A 26 -2.19 -7.78 -12.26
CA LEU A 26 -2.86 -8.27 -11.04
C LEU A 26 -3.87 -9.38 -11.36
N LEU A 27 -4.67 -9.22 -12.42
CA LEU A 27 -5.63 -10.24 -12.87
C LEU A 27 -4.93 -11.42 -13.52
N ARG A 28 -3.98 -11.18 -14.43
CA ARG A 28 -3.27 -12.24 -15.15
C ARG A 28 -2.42 -13.12 -14.24
N ALA A 29 -1.74 -12.53 -13.27
CA ALA A 29 -0.92 -13.26 -12.31
C ALA A 29 -1.74 -13.97 -11.23
N GLY A 30 -3.07 -13.86 -11.24
CA GLY A 30 -3.93 -14.48 -10.25
C GLY A 30 -3.71 -13.92 -8.84
N LEU A 31 -3.48 -12.62 -8.73
CA LEU A 31 -3.29 -11.92 -7.44
C LEU A 31 -4.61 -11.37 -6.90
N ILE A 32 -5.49 -10.93 -7.80
CA ILE A 32 -6.85 -10.48 -7.48
C ILE A 32 -7.86 -11.14 -8.41
N GLN A 33 -9.13 -11.14 -7.97
CA GLN A 33 -10.27 -11.58 -8.77
C GLN A 33 -11.38 -10.55 -8.65
N LYS A 34 -11.93 -10.11 -9.79
CA LYS A 34 -13.05 -9.17 -9.82
C LYS A 34 -14.33 -9.84 -9.33
N VAL A 35 -15.03 -9.20 -8.40
CA VAL A 35 -16.35 -9.61 -7.91
C VAL A 35 -17.42 -8.77 -8.59
N ALA A 36 -17.23 -7.45 -8.60
CA ALA A 36 -18.08 -6.48 -9.27
C ALA A 36 -17.25 -5.25 -9.64
N SER A 37 -17.87 -4.24 -10.25
CA SER A 37 -17.19 -2.98 -10.56
C SER A 37 -16.64 -2.33 -9.29
N GLY A 38 -15.32 -2.15 -9.21
CA GLY A 38 -14.61 -1.62 -8.04
C GLY A 38 -14.54 -2.52 -6.81
N LEU A 39 -14.93 -3.80 -6.93
CA LEU A 39 -14.87 -4.79 -5.85
C LEU A 39 -14.00 -5.96 -6.27
N TYR A 40 -12.96 -6.26 -5.49
CA TYR A 40 -11.98 -7.31 -5.79
C TYR A 40 -11.71 -8.19 -4.57
N SER A 41 -11.65 -9.50 -4.82
CA SER A 41 -11.07 -10.46 -3.87
C SER A 41 -9.57 -10.52 -4.05
N TYR A 42 -8.81 -10.49 -2.96
CA TYR A 42 -7.38 -10.79 -2.97
C TYR A 42 -7.18 -12.30 -2.90
N LEU A 43 -6.52 -12.88 -3.91
CA LEU A 43 -6.16 -14.29 -3.91
C LEU A 43 -4.89 -14.51 -3.05
N PRO A 44 -4.51 -15.76 -2.72
CA PRO A 44 -3.48 -16.02 -1.72
C PRO A 44 -2.17 -15.27 -1.89
N MET A 45 -1.66 -15.18 -3.13
CA MET A 45 -0.40 -14.45 -3.40
C MET A 45 -0.60 -12.93 -3.33
N GLY A 46 -1.73 -12.41 -3.82
CA GLY A 46 -2.07 -10.99 -3.69
C GLY A 46 -2.23 -10.55 -2.24
N LEU A 47 -2.89 -11.38 -1.43
CA LEU A 47 -3.03 -11.13 0.00
C LEU A 47 -1.67 -11.14 0.73
N LYS A 48 -0.73 -12.01 0.31
CA LYS A 48 0.64 -11.99 0.87
C LYS A 48 1.35 -10.66 0.61
N VAL A 49 1.24 -10.11 -0.60
CA VAL A 49 1.80 -8.79 -0.92
C VAL A 49 1.20 -7.72 -0.02
N ILE A 50 -0.13 -7.67 0.10
CA ILE A 50 -0.83 -6.74 0.99
C ILE A 50 -0.31 -6.87 2.43
N LYS A 51 -0.20 -8.09 2.96
CA LYS A 51 0.29 -8.33 4.33
C LYS A 51 1.74 -7.89 4.55
N LYS A 52 2.60 -8.03 3.55
CA LYS A 52 3.98 -7.51 3.62
C LYS A 52 4.01 -5.98 3.65
N ILE A 53 3.21 -5.30 2.82
CA ILE A 53 3.06 -3.84 2.85
C ILE A 53 2.50 -3.40 4.22
N GLU A 54 1.45 -4.05 4.73
CA GLU A 54 0.90 -3.77 6.06
C GLU A 54 1.94 -3.95 7.17
N THR A 55 2.81 -4.98 7.07
CA THR A 55 3.88 -5.21 8.05
C THR A 55 4.90 -4.06 8.05
N ILE A 56 5.35 -3.64 6.87
CA ILE A 56 6.27 -2.48 6.74
C ILE A 56 5.62 -1.22 7.34
N ILE A 57 4.33 -0.99 7.09
CA ILE A 57 3.59 0.14 7.64
C ILE A 57 3.56 0.08 9.17
N ARG A 58 3.23 -1.09 9.77
CA ARG A 58 3.21 -1.26 11.23
C ARG A 58 4.55 -0.96 11.86
N GLU A 59 5.61 -1.58 11.33
CA GLU A 59 6.97 -1.41 11.86
C GLU A 59 7.40 0.08 11.86
N GLU A 60 7.12 0.82 10.80
CA GLU A 60 7.51 2.23 10.72
C GLU A 60 6.63 3.14 11.60
N LEU A 61 5.34 2.82 11.75
CA LEU A 61 4.44 3.58 12.61
C LEU A 61 4.69 3.28 14.10
N ASP A 62 4.95 2.03 14.45
CA ASP A 62 5.33 1.65 15.82
C ASP A 62 6.65 2.33 16.22
N ASN A 63 7.64 2.36 15.32
CA ASN A 63 8.89 3.09 15.51
C ASN A 63 8.68 4.63 15.61
N ALA A 64 7.61 5.15 15.03
CA ALA A 64 7.20 6.56 15.17
C ALA A 64 6.37 6.83 16.43
N GLY A 65 6.14 5.82 17.30
CA GLY A 65 5.37 5.94 18.54
C GLY A 65 3.86 5.93 18.37
N CYS A 66 3.36 5.48 17.21
CA CYS A 66 1.93 5.32 16.96
C CYS A 66 1.39 4.02 17.57
N GLN A 67 0.08 3.98 17.86
CA GLN A 67 -0.57 2.82 18.48
C GLN A 67 -1.67 2.27 17.56
N GLU A 68 -1.64 0.97 17.27
CA GLU A 68 -2.66 0.33 16.42
C GLU A 68 -3.96 0.12 17.20
N ILE A 69 -5.08 0.45 16.57
CA ILE A 69 -6.44 0.25 17.06
C ILE A 69 -7.31 -0.41 15.98
N ALA A 70 -8.54 -0.76 16.30
CA ALA A 70 -9.56 -1.17 15.33
C ALA A 70 -10.89 -0.51 15.68
N LEU A 71 -11.43 0.31 14.76
CA LEU A 71 -12.74 0.91 14.87
C LEU A 71 -13.78 0.08 14.10
N PRO A 72 -15.07 0.10 14.48
CA PRO A 72 -16.13 -0.53 13.69
C PRO A 72 -16.25 0.10 12.30
N LEU A 73 -16.39 -0.72 11.24
CA LEU A 73 -16.62 -0.25 9.87
C LEU A 73 -17.96 0.48 9.72
N VAL A 74 -18.97 0.00 10.45
CA VAL A 74 -20.31 0.58 10.47
C VAL A 74 -20.34 1.70 11.51
N THR A 75 -20.62 2.91 11.06
CA THR A 75 -20.60 4.12 11.88
C THR A 75 -22.00 4.70 12.00
N PRO A 76 -22.48 5.04 13.21
CA PRO A 76 -23.78 5.68 13.40
C PRO A 76 -23.87 7.03 12.69
N ALA A 77 -25.02 7.33 12.07
CA ALA A 77 -25.28 8.61 11.43
C ALA A 77 -25.12 9.81 12.38
N SER A 78 -25.40 9.63 13.66
CA SER A 78 -25.30 10.68 14.68
C SER A 78 -23.92 11.34 14.74
N LEU A 79 -22.82 10.57 14.64
CA LEU A 79 -21.46 11.12 14.63
C LEU A 79 -21.21 11.99 13.39
N TRP A 80 -21.68 11.54 12.23
CA TRP A 80 -21.58 12.27 10.96
C TRP A 80 -22.48 13.51 10.92
N GLN A 81 -23.63 13.46 11.60
CA GLN A 81 -24.52 14.60 11.78
C GLN A 81 -23.88 15.64 12.72
N GLU A 82 -23.24 15.20 13.82
CA GLU A 82 -22.53 16.06 14.76
C GLU A 82 -21.37 16.80 14.09
N SER A 83 -20.58 16.15 13.23
CA SER A 83 -19.54 16.80 12.43
C SER A 83 -20.08 17.67 11.29
N GLY A 84 -21.37 17.55 10.97
CA GLY A 84 -22.01 18.21 9.83
C GLY A 84 -21.68 17.61 8.47
N ARG A 85 -20.96 16.47 8.42
CA ARG A 85 -20.56 15.80 7.15
C ARG A 85 -21.62 14.85 6.60
N TRP A 86 -22.63 14.47 7.38
CA TRP A 86 -23.70 13.57 6.92
C TRP A 86 -24.34 14.03 5.60
N SER A 87 -24.63 15.31 5.46
CA SER A 87 -25.19 15.88 4.23
C SER A 87 -24.13 16.37 3.24
N LYS A 88 -22.95 16.81 3.74
CA LYS A 88 -21.91 17.44 2.90
C LYS A 88 -21.04 16.45 2.15
N TYR A 89 -20.85 15.23 2.67
CA TYR A 89 -19.96 14.24 2.05
C TYR A 89 -20.44 13.76 0.67
N GLY A 90 -21.73 13.91 0.41
CA GLY A 90 -22.31 13.56 -0.89
C GLY A 90 -22.67 12.08 -1.04
N PRO A 91 -22.87 11.62 -2.29
CA PRO A 91 -23.38 10.28 -2.60
C PRO A 91 -22.36 9.16 -2.40
N GLU A 92 -21.07 9.48 -2.31
CA GLU A 92 -20.01 8.49 -2.04
C GLU A 92 -20.11 7.88 -0.64
N LEU A 93 -20.80 8.53 0.29
CA LEU A 93 -21.10 7.97 1.61
C LEU A 93 -22.21 6.94 1.49
N LEU A 94 -21.88 5.65 1.57
CA LEU A 94 -22.87 4.58 1.54
C LEU A 94 -23.67 4.57 2.84
N ARG A 95 -24.93 5.00 2.77
CA ARG A 95 -25.87 5.06 3.88
C ARG A 95 -26.84 3.90 3.85
N PHE A 96 -27.18 3.39 5.01
CA PHE A 96 -28.16 2.30 5.14
C PHE A 96 -28.86 2.39 6.51
N LYS A 97 -29.92 1.60 6.67
CA LYS A 97 -30.63 1.46 7.93
C LYS A 97 -30.52 0.03 8.44
N ASP A 98 -30.48 -0.11 9.77
CA ASP A 98 -30.62 -1.40 10.41
C ASP A 98 -32.10 -1.85 10.44
N ARG A 99 -32.36 -3.04 11.01
CA ARG A 99 -33.73 -3.56 11.15
C ARG A 99 -34.64 -2.78 12.10
N HIS A 100 -34.10 -1.81 12.80
CA HIS A 100 -34.81 -0.92 13.73
C HIS A 100 -34.91 0.51 13.19
N ASP A 101 -34.66 0.70 11.88
CA ASP A 101 -34.66 1.99 11.19
C ASP A 101 -33.60 2.99 11.68
N ASN A 102 -32.59 2.57 12.45
CA ASN A 102 -31.47 3.43 12.80
C ASN A 102 -30.58 3.65 11.57
N GLU A 103 -30.16 4.88 11.37
CA GLU A 103 -29.30 5.25 10.23
C GLU A 103 -27.82 5.03 10.55
N PHE A 104 -27.14 4.44 9.61
CA PHE A 104 -25.69 4.16 9.61
C PHE A 104 -25.06 4.48 8.27
N CYS A 105 -23.73 4.55 8.26
CA CYS A 105 -22.95 4.53 7.03
C CYS A 105 -21.81 3.51 7.14
N TYR A 106 -21.33 3.07 5.97
CA TYR A 106 -20.10 2.30 5.86
C TYR A 106 -18.94 3.30 5.75
N GLY A 107 -17.97 3.24 6.68
CA GLY A 107 -16.94 4.28 6.84
C GLY A 107 -16.05 4.46 5.60
N PRO A 108 -16.10 5.63 4.93
CA PRO A 108 -15.15 6.00 3.87
C PRO A 108 -13.84 6.54 4.44
N THR A 109 -13.86 7.01 5.68
CA THR A 109 -12.81 7.58 6.53
C THR A 109 -13.31 7.62 7.97
N PHE A 110 -12.48 7.91 8.97
CA PHE A 110 -12.83 7.70 10.38
C PHE A 110 -12.55 8.91 11.31
N GLU A 111 -12.49 10.14 10.80
CA GLU A 111 -12.31 11.34 11.62
C GLU A 111 -13.34 11.42 12.74
N GLU A 112 -14.61 11.14 12.45
CA GLU A 112 -15.70 11.16 13.42
C GLU A 112 -15.53 10.06 14.48
N GLY A 113 -15.28 8.82 14.01
CA GLY A 113 -15.19 7.66 14.90
C GLY A 113 -14.00 7.74 15.85
N ILE A 114 -12.85 8.20 15.36
CA ILE A 114 -11.65 8.33 16.20
C ILE A 114 -11.77 9.50 17.19
N THR A 115 -12.38 10.61 16.76
CA THR A 115 -12.60 11.75 17.63
C THR A 115 -13.58 11.42 18.74
N ASP A 116 -14.62 10.64 18.45
CA ASP A 116 -15.58 10.14 19.45
C ASP A 116 -14.88 9.19 20.45
N MET A 117 -14.08 8.25 19.98
CA MET A 117 -13.30 7.37 20.85
C MET A 117 -12.33 8.19 21.75
N PHE A 118 -11.65 9.18 21.17
CA PHE A 118 -10.74 10.06 21.89
C PHE A 118 -11.45 10.80 23.02
N ARG A 119 -12.56 11.51 22.75
CA ARG A 119 -13.30 12.29 23.77
C ARG A 119 -13.86 11.45 24.90
N GLN A 120 -14.15 10.16 24.64
CA GLN A 120 -14.60 9.23 25.67
C GLN A 120 -13.45 8.68 26.53
N SER A 121 -12.24 8.57 25.97
CA SER A 121 -11.13 7.87 26.61
C SER A 121 -10.08 8.78 27.23
N ILE A 122 -9.88 10.01 26.71
CA ILE A 122 -8.78 10.90 27.12
C ILE A 122 -9.34 12.22 27.68
N GLN A 123 -9.04 12.49 28.96
CA GLN A 123 -9.55 13.63 29.69
C GLN A 123 -8.47 14.63 30.11
N SER A 124 -7.17 14.29 29.98
CA SER A 124 -6.06 15.08 30.47
C SER A 124 -4.98 15.30 29.42
N TYR A 125 -4.43 16.50 29.38
CA TYR A 125 -3.28 16.85 28.54
C TYR A 125 -2.05 15.96 28.77
N LYS A 126 -1.93 15.31 29.92
CA LYS A 126 -0.80 14.40 30.24
C LYS A 126 -0.74 13.19 29.32
N SER A 127 -1.84 12.85 28.64
CA SER A 127 -1.93 11.77 27.66
C SER A 127 -1.61 12.22 26.24
N LEU A 128 -1.26 13.50 26.03
CA LEU A 128 -0.93 14.08 24.73
C LEU A 128 0.58 14.35 24.59
N PRO A 129 1.14 14.31 23.38
CA PRO A 129 0.45 13.92 22.15
C PRO A 129 0.19 12.42 22.07
N VAL A 130 -0.85 12.02 21.34
CA VAL A 130 -1.14 10.61 21.04
C VAL A 130 -1.47 10.46 19.56
N THR A 131 -0.91 9.43 18.92
CA THR A 131 -1.19 9.06 17.54
C THR A 131 -1.72 7.64 17.49
N LEU A 132 -2.92 7.49 16.95
CA LEU A 132 -3.63 6.22 16.83
C LEU A 132 -3.81 5.88 15.36
N TYR A 133 -3.65 4.62 14.96
CA TYR A 133 -3.83 4.20 13.58
C TYR A 133 -4.58 2.87 13.47
N GLN A 134 -5.17 2.63 12.31
CA GLN A 134 -5.74 1.35 11.93
C GLN A 134 -5.37 0.99 10.50
N ILE A 135 -5.41 -0.30 10.17
CA ILE A 135 -5.32 -0.81 8.80
C ILE A 135 -6.60 -1.60 8.55
N GLN A 136 -7.50 -1.05 7.76
CA GLN A 136 -8.84 -1.58 7.65
C GLN A 136 -9.48 -1.24 6.30
N ASN A 137 -10.49 -2.03 5.90
CA ASN A 137 -11.31 -1.73 4.73
C ASN A 137 -12.02 -0.39 4.89
N LYS A 138 -12.15 0.31 3.76
CA LYS A 138 -12.97 1.50 3.58
C LYS A 138 -13.91 1.26 2.42
N PHE A 139 -15.03 1.95 2.41
CA PHE A 139 -15.94 1.92 1.29
C PHE A 139 -16.30 3.35 0.84
N ARG A 140 -16.12 3.62 -0.43
CA ARG A 140 -16.58 4.83 -1.11
C ARG A 140 -17.43 4.42 -2.30
N ASP A 141 -18.67 4.89 -2.35
CA ASP A 141 -19.58 4.57 -3.45
C ASP A 141 -19.21 5.36 -4.72
N GLU A 142 -17.99 5.08 -5.19
CA GLU A 142 -17.39 5.72 -6.35
C GLU A 142 -18.25 5.50 -7.60
N ILE A 143 -18.61 6.59 -8.26
CA ILE A 143 -19.51 6.54 -9.42
C ILE A 143 -18.85 5.90 -10.65
N ARG A 144 -17.52 5.99 -10.78
CA ARG A 144 -16.75 5.46 -11.90
C ARG A 144 -15.50 4.73 -11.42
N PRO A 145 -15.65 3.58 -10.77
CA PRO A 145 -14.49 2.78 -10.36
C PRO A 145 -13.75 2.29 -11.61
N ARG A 146 -12.44 2.47 -11.62
CA ARG A 146 -11.58 2.16 -12.77
C ARG A 146 -10.17 1.78 -12.32
N PHE A 147 -9.38 1.22 -13.25
CA PHE A 147 -7.97 0.93 -13.04
C PHE A 147 -7.68 -0.04 -11.88
N GLY A 148 -8.58 -1.00 -11.64
CA GLY A 148 -8.38 -2.05 -10.63
C GLY A 148 -8.31 -1.50 -9.21
N LEU A 149 -7.17 -1.73 -8.54
CA LEU A 149 -6.94 -1.28 -7.16
C LEU A 149 -6.60 0.22 -7.03
N MET A 150 -6.42 0.94 -8.14
CA MET A 150 -6.13 2.38 -8.10
C MET A 150 -7.36 3.18 -7.63
N ARG A 151 -8.55 2.85 -8.16
CA ARG A 151 -9.80 3.53 -7.85
C ARG A 151 -10.94 2.53 -7.70
N SER A 152 -10.88 1.77 -6.60
CA SER A 152 -11.90 0.79 -6.20
C SER A 152 -12.92 1.40 -5.25
N ARG A 153 -14.07 0.72 -5.09
CA ARG A 153 -15.12 1.12 -4.14
C ARG A 153 -14.82 0.62 -2.73
N GLU A 154 -14.36 -0.62 -2.60
CA GLU A 154 -13.85 -1.17 -1.34
C GLU A 154 -12.33 -1.34 -1.44
N PHE A 155 -11.60 -0.89 -0.43
CA PHE A 155 -10.15 -0.90 -0.42
C PHE A 155 -9.58 -0.88 0.99
N ILE A 156 -8.37 -1.43 1.15
CA ILE A 156 -7.64 -1.42 2.40
C ILE A 156 -6.86 -0.10 2.51
N MET A 157 -7.07 0.63 3.60
CA MET A 157 -6.37 1.87 3.93
C MET A 157 -5.75 1.76 5.33
N LYS A 158 -4.52 2.22 5.46
CA LYS A 158 -3.99 2.65 6.75
C LYS A 158 -4.38 4.11 6.95
N ASP A 159 -5.12 4.40 8.00
CA ASP A 159 -5.45 5.74 8.44
C ASP A 159 -4.99 5.94 9.88
N ALA A 160 -4.26 7.03 10.10
CA ALA A 160 -3.77 7.44 11.41
C ALA A 160 -4.28 8.84 11.75
N TYR A 161 -4.44 9.09 13.05
CA TYR A 161 -4.95 10.33 13.59
C TYR A 161 -4.14 10.71 14.81
N SER A 162 -3.70 11.97 14.88
CA SER A 162 -2.94 12.47 16.01
C SER A 162 -3.71 13.56 16.74
N PHE A 163 -3.52 13.64 18.06
CA PHE A 163 -4.20 14.59 18.93
C PHE A 163 -3.17 15.34 19.77
N HIS A 164 -3.31 16.67 19.84
CA HIS A 164 -2.33 17.58 20.40
C HIS A 164 -2.97 18.69 21.20
N LEU A 165 -2.24 19.21 22.19
CA LEU A 165 -2.68 20.38 22.95
C LEU A 165 -2.41 21.68 22.18
N THR A 166 -1.31 21.72 21.40
CA THR A 166 -0.84 22.91 20.67
C THR A 166 -0.55 22.61 19.21
N GLU A 167 -0.49 23.66 18.39
CA GLU A 167 -0.14 23.57 16.98
C GLU A 167 1.31 23.15 16.77
N GLU A 168 2.24 23.60 17.62
CA GLU A 168 3.64 23.23 17.57
C GLU A 168 3.84 21.72 17.74
N SER A 169 3.10 21.12 18.69
CA SER A 169 3.09 19.67 18.89
C SER A 169 2.53 18.92 17.68
N LEU A 170 1.47 19.46 17.03
CA LEU A 170 0.94 18.92 15.78
C LEU A 170 2.01 18.98 14.66
N ASP A 171 2.75 20.10 14.57
CA ASP A 171 3.81 20.28 13.57
C ASP A 171 4.95 19.28 13.72
N GLU A 172 5.35 18.98 14.95
CA GLU A 172 6.38 17.96 15.23
C GLU A 172 5.93 16.56 14.80
N THR A 173 4.69 16.19 15.15
CA THR A 173 4.13 14.89 14.74
C THR A 173 3.92 14.83 13.24
N TYR A 174 3.47 15.89 12.59
CA TYR A 174 3.33 15.95 11.13
C TYR A 174 4.66 15.66 10.42
N ARG A 175 5.76 16.28 10.86
CA ARG A 175 7.12 15.99 10.32
C ARG A 175 7.58 14.57 10.60
N THR A 176 7.27 14.03 11.77
CA THR A 176 7.58 12.63 12.13
C THR A 176 6.84 11.65 11.23
N MET A 177 5.56 11.92 10.95
CA MET A 177 4.73 11.09 10.06
C MET A 177 5.19 11.21 8.60
N GLU A 178 5.55 12.40 8.13
CA GLU A 178 6.13 12.61 6.80
C GLU A 178 7.41 11.77 6.62
N ALA A 179 8.30 11.81 7.59
CA ALA A 179 9.54 11.01 7.58
C ALA A 179 9.25 9.49 7.61
N ALA A 180 8.26 9.04 8.39
CA ALA A 180 7.83 7.65 8.42
C ALA A 180 7.28 7.19 7.06
N TYR A 181 6.49 8.02 6.38
CA TYR A 181 5.96 7.72 5.04
C TYR A 181 7.06 7.57 4.00
N HIS A 182 8.08 8.43 4.01
CA HIS A 182 9.24 8.28 3.14
C HIS A 182 9.93 6.92 3.35
N ARG A 183 10.09 6.48 4.61
CA ARG A 183 10.67 5.16 4.91
C ARG A 183 9.77 4.01 4.47
N ILE A 184 8.46 4.10 4.73
CA ILE A 184 7.47 3.10 4.30
C ILE A 184 7.54 2.88 2.79
N PHE A 185 7.42 3.95 2.01
CA PHE A 185 7.43 3.83 0.55
C PHE A 185 8.77 3.34 0.02
N LYS A 186 9.88 3.86 0.55
CA LYS A 186 11.22 3.38 0.18
C LYS A 186 11.40 1.89 0.47
N ARG A 187 10.95 1.40 1.63
CA ARG A 187 11.00 -0.03 1.99
C ARG A 187 10.10 -0.88 1.10
N CYS A 188 8.98 -0.34 0.63
CA CYS A 188 8.13 -0.97 -0.39
C CYS A 188 8.74 -0.93 -1.79
N GLY A 189 9.91 -0.31 -1.98
CA GLY A 189 10.56 -0.13 -3.28
C GLY A 189 9.88 0.93 -4.15
N LEU A 190 9.17 1.87 -3.55
CA LEU A 190 8.44 2.95 -4.23
C LEU A 190 9.22 4.26 -4.16
N ASP A 191 9.42 4.91 -5.31
CA ASP A 191 9.97 6.26 -5.39
C ASP A 191 8.83 7.30 -5.29
N ALA A 192 8.46 7.63 -4.04
CA ALA A 192 7.37 8.55 -3.74
C ALA A 192 7.88 9.96 -3.42
N ALA A 193 7.40 10.95 -4.17
CA ALA A 193 7.64 12.37 -3.89
C ALA A 193 6.53 12.93 -2.99
N CYS A 194 6.92 13.65 -1.91
CA CYS A 194 5.97 14.43 -1.12
C CYS A 194 5.69 15.75 -1.85
N VAL A 195 4.42 16.00 -2.19
CA VAL A 195 3.98 17.17 -2.96
C VAL A 195 2.90 17.94 -2.20
N GLN A 196 2.95 19.26 -2.25
CA GLN A 196 1.90 20.08 -1.63
C GLN A 196 0.58 19.88 -2.38
N ALA A 197 -0.51 19.69 -1.63
CA ALA A 197 -1.83 19.38 -2.15
C ALA A 197 -2.94 20.26 -1.54
N ASP A 198 -4.13 20.16 -2.10
CA ASP A 198 -5.35 20.73 -1.52
C ASP A 198 -5.94 19.77 -0.48
N SER A 199 -6.51 20.30 0.60
CA SER A 199 -7.10 19.47 1.67
C SER A 199 -8.45 18.85 1.31
N GLY A 200 -9.11 19.30 0.24
CA GLY A 200 -10.36 18.75 -0.30
C GLY A 200 -11.48 18.59 0.72
N ALA A 201 -12.21 17.48 0.61
CA ALA A 201 -13.35 17.16 1.49
C ALA A 201 -12.97 16.76 2.93
N ILE A 202 -11.69 16.47 3.20
CA ILE A 202 -11.19 16.17 4.54
C ILE A 202 -11.10 17.48 5.34
N GLY A 203 -10.65 18.57 4.71
CA GLY A 203 -10.49 19.88 5.33
C GLY A 203 -9.14 20.05 6.02
N GLY A 204 -8.96 21.19 6.71
CA GLY A 204 -7.70 21.60 7.29
C GLY A 204 -6.93 22.58 6.40
N ASP A 205 -5.86 23.18 6.95
CA ASP A 205 -5.16 24.29 6.31
C ASP A 205 -3.92 23.85 5.50
N VAL A 206 -3.36 22.68 5.82
CA VAL A 206 -2.14 22.16 5.19
C VAL A 206 -2.31 20.70 4.87
N SER A 207 -2.00 20.33 3.62
CA SER A 207 -1.92 18.93 3.22
C SER A 207 -0.79 18.68 2.23
N ALA A 208 -0.29 17.44 2.24
CA ALA A 208 0.71 16.96 1.29
C ALA A 208 0.42 15.52 0.89
N GLU A 209 0.58 15.23 -0.40
CA GLU A 209 0.41 13.91 -0.98
C GLU A 209 1.75 13.25 -1.28
N PHE A 210 1.79 11.94 -1.11
CA PHE A 210 2.90 11.10 -1.57
C PHE A 210 2.54 10.52 -2.93
N MET A 211 3.24 11.01 -3.95
CA MET A 211 2.95 10.76 -5.35
C MET A 211 4.04 9.91 -5.99
N ILE A 212 3.62 8.86 -6.66
CA ILE A 212 4.47 7.99 -7.49
C ILE A 212 4.37 8.45 -8.93
N ARG A 213 5.50 8.79 -9.56
CA ARG A 213 5.52 9.13 -10.98
C ARG A 213 5.21 7.89 -11.82
N ALA A 214 4.14 7.95 -12.62
CA ALA A 214 3.72 6.91 -13.56
C ALA A 214 2.89 7.53 -14.68
N GLU A 215 3.06 7.07 -15.90
CA GLU A 215 2.28 7.56 -17.06
C GLU A 215 0.78 7.33 -16.91
N THR A 216 0.40 6.28 -16.21
CA THR A 216 -0.98 5.90 -15.89
C THR A 216 -1.56 6.66 -14.70
N GLY A 217 -0.81 7.58 -14.08
CA GLY A 217 -1.28 8.40 -12.97
C GLY A 217 -2.51 9.23 -13.33
N GLU A 218 -3.37 9.51 -12.36
CA GLU A 218 -4.59 10.32 -12.56
C GLU A 218 -4.34 11.82 -12.32
N ASP A 219 -3.33 12.18 -11.52
CA ASP A 219 -3.05 13.54 -11.10
C ASP A 219 -1.86 14.14 -11.86
N ASP A 220 -1.89 15.44 -12.08
CA ASP A 220 -0.78 16.18 -12.67
C ASP A 220 0.11 16.78 -11.57
N ILE A 221 1.38 16.41 -11.58
CA ILE A 221 2.41 16.91 -10.67
C ILE A 221 3.24 17.97 -11.40
N MET A 222 3.36 19.15 -10.80
CA MET A 222 4.13 20.27 -11.31
C MET A 222 5.42 20.44 -10.51
N THR A 223 6.58 20.38 -11.19
CA THR A 223 7.90 20.59 -10.57
C THR A 223 8.53 21.88 -11.08
N CYS A 224 8.84 22.80 -10.17
CA CYS A 224 9.52 24.06 -10.49
C CYS A 224 10.93 23.80 -10.99
N GLN A 225 11.28 24.31 -12.18
CA GLN A 225 12.58 24.09 -12.79
C GLN A 225 13.72 24.87 -12.11
N ASN A 226 13.38 25.89 -11.29
CA ASN A 226 14.37 26.71 -10.61
C ASN A 226 14.76 26.18 -9.22
N CYS A 227 13.77 25.75 -8.40
CA CYS A 227 14.04 25.37 -7.00
C CYS A 227 13.59 23.94 -6.66
N GLN A 228 13.13 23.17 -7.65
CA GLN A 228 12.65 21.78 -7.52
C GLN A 228 11.46 21.62 -6.55
N PHE A 229 10.78 22.71 -6.20
CA PHE A 229 9.52 22.63 -5.46
C PHE A 229 8.48 21.88 -6.30
N THR A 230 7.80 20.92 -5.67
CA THR A 230 6.80 20.07 -6.33
C THR A 230 5.46 20.22 -5.64
N ALA A 231 4.40 20.34 -6.44
CA ALA A 231 3.02 20.43 -5.96
C ALA A 231 2.06 19.85 -7.00
N ASN A 232 0.83 19.55 -6.58
CA ASN A 232 -0.25 19.25 -7.51
C ASN A 232 -0.55 20.48 -8.37
N LYS A 233 -0.98 20.20 -9.60
CA LYS A 233 -1.31 21.23 -10.59
C LYS A 233 -2.27 22.28 -10.04
N GLU A 234 -3.30 21.86 -9.31
CA GLU A 234 -4.30 22.75 -8.71
C GLU A 234 -3.71 23.81 -7.78
N VAL A 235 -2.64 23.46 -7.03
CA VAL A 235 -1.93 24.40 -6.15
C VAL A 235 -1.20 25.48 -6.97
N ILE A 236 -0.56 25.07 -8.06
CA ILE A 236 0.19 26.00 -8.93
C ILE A 236 -0.75 26.87 -9.75
N GLU A 237 -1.86 26.35 -10.25
CA GLU A 237 -2.83 27.10 -11.06
C GLU A 237 -3.50 28.26 -10.32
N ARG A 238 -3.54 28.25 -9.00
CA ARG A 238 -4.05 29.37 -8.19
C ARG A 238 -3.27 30.68 -8.39
N THR A 239 -1.97 30.59 -8.60
CA THR A 239 -1.08 31.77 -8.73
C THR A 239 -0.27 31.80 -9.99
N PHE A 240 -0.18 30.66 -10.72
CA PHE A 240 0.72 30.42 -11.86
C PHE A 240 2.21 30.73 -11.57
N LYS A 241 2.57 30.70 -10.27
CA LYS A 241 3.94 30.97 -9.79
C LYS A 241 4.32 29.97 -8.71
N CYS A 242 5.60 29.63 -8.66
CA CYS A 242 6.13 28.79 -7.58
C CYS A 242 6.01 29.53 -6.23
N PRO A 243 5.36 28.94 -5.22
CA PRO A 243 5.25 29.57 -3.91
C PRO A 243 6.59 29.86 -3.25
N LYS A 244 7.62 29.03 -3.56
CA LYS A 244 8.94 29.11 -2.93
C LYS A 244 9.86 30.15 -3.58
N CYS A 245 9.87 30.27 -4.92
CA CYS A 245 10.84 31.11 -5.63
C CYS A 245 10.22 32.03 -6.69
N GLN A 246 8.89 32.08 -6.81
CA GLN A 246 8.12 32.91 -7.74
C GLN A 246 8.39 32.63 -9.23
N CYS A 247 9.14 31.58 -9.58
CA CYS A 247 9.37 31.16 -10.95
C CYS A 247 8.06 30.68 -11.59
N THR A 248 7.92 30.86 -12.91
CA THR A 248 6.76 30.43 -13.71
C THR A 248 7.07 29.24 -14.61
N ASN A 249 8.30 28.71 -14.57
CA ASN A 249 8.71 27.59 -15.42
C ASN A 249 8.60 26.28 -14.64
N PHE A 250 7.70 25.39 -15.09
CA PHE A 250 7.42 24.10 -14.48
C PHE A 250 7.53 22.98 -15.53
N SER A 251 7.97 21.81 -15.09
CA SER A 251 7.71 20.54 -15.79
C SER A 251 6.49 19.87 -15.19
N SER A 252 5.74 19.17 -16.03
CA SER A 252 4.59 18.37 -15.61
C SER A 252 4.90 16.88 -15.75
N ALA A 253 4.39 16.07 -14.81
CA ALA A 253 4.40 14.62 -14.87
C ALA A 253 3.07 14.08 -14.32
N ARG A 254 2.69 12.87 -14.75
CA ARG A 254 1.54 12.16 -14.17
C ARG A 254 1.96 11.46 -12.88
N GLY A 255 1.05 11.39 -11.90
CA GLY A 255 1.30 10.78 -10.61
C GLY A 255 0.15 9.94 -10.09
N ILE A 256 0.50 8.97 -9.25
CA ILE A 256 -0.41 8.11 -8.50
C ILE A 256 -0.28 8.51 -7.03
N GLU A 257 -1.35 8.98 -6.40
CA GLU A 257 -1.42 9.27 -4.98
C GLU A 257 -1.44 7.96 -4.18
N VAL A 258 -0.39 7.66 -3.41
CA VAL A 258 -0.30 6.47 -2.55
C VAL A 258 -0.49 6.77 -1.07
N GLY A 259 -0.30 8.02 -0.67
CA GLY A 259 -0.50 8.50 0.69
C GLY A 259 -0.83 9.97 0.74
N HIS A 260 -1.50 10.40 1.81
CA HIS A 260 -1.89 11.79 2.04
C HIS A 260 -1.81 12.11 3.53
N ILE A 261 -1.26 13.25 3.87
CA ILE A 261 -1.09 13.74 5.24
C ILE A 261 -1.71 15.13 5.39
N PHE A 262 -2.42 15.37 6.51
CA PHE A 262 -3.19 16.58 6.75
C PHE A 262 -2.95 17.14 8.14
N LYS A 263 -2.92 18.47 8.25
CA LYS A 263 -3.16 19.18 9.50
C LYS A 263 -4.63 19.61 9.51
N LEU A 264 -5.45 18.95 10.33
CA LEU A 264 -6.88 19.20 10.44
C LEU A 264 -7.20 20.40 11.37
N GLY A 265 -6.21 20.82 12.17
CA GLY A 265 -6.42 21.80 13.22
C GLY A 265 -7.47 21.31 14.21
N ASN A 266 -8.42 22.16 14.54
CA ASN A 266 -9.50 21.85 15.49
C ASN A 266 -10.87 21.60 14.82
N LEU A 267 -10.88 21.32 13.51
CA LEU A 267 -12.13 21.19 12.74
C LEU A 267 -13.08 20.15 13.34
N TYR A 268 -12.60 18.90 13.51
CA TYR A 268 -13.41 17.81 14.05
C TYR A 268 -13.52 17.85 15.57
N SER A 269 -12.47 18.22 16.26
CA SER A 269 -12.45 18.31 17.71
C SER A 269 -13.41 19.39 18.23
N THR A 270 -13.56 20.50 17.52
CA THR A 270 -14.56 21.53 17.84
C THR A 270 -15.97 21.00 17.61
N ALA A 271 -16.22 20.39 16.45
CA ALA A 271 -17.55 19.89 16.09
C ALA A 271 -18.05 18.80 17.06
N LEU A 272 -17.16 17.90 17.50
CA LEU A 272 -17.46 16.80 18.42
C LEU A 272 -17.12 17.12 19.88
N ASN A 273 -16.79 18.38 20.22
CA ASN A 273 -16.41 18.81 21.55
C ASN A 273 -15.33 17.94 22.22
N ALA A 274 -14.29 17.57 21.44
CA ALA A 274 -13.17 16.79 21.94
C ALA A 274 -12.14 17.71 22.62
N ALA A 275 -12.17 17.74 23.96
CA ALA A 275 -11.35 18.59 24.80
C ALA A 275 -10.69 17.80 25.92
N VAL A 276 -9.59 18.34 26.44
CA VAL A 276 -8.88 17.81 27.61
C VAL A 276 -8.67 18.90 28.62
N LEU A 277 -8.52 18.55 29.92
CA LEU A 277 -8.06 19.46 30.93
C LEU A 277 -6.57 19.77 30.71
N ASN A 278 -6.24 21.06 30.56
CA ASN A 278 -4.85 21.51 30.48
C ASN A 278 -4.20 21.60 31.87
N ASP A 279 -2.97 22.07 31.98
CA ASP A 279 -2.17 22.24 33.20
C ASP A 279 -2.79 23.20 34.23
N THR A 280 -3.62 24.14 33.77
CA THR A 280 -4.35 25.06 34.62
C THR A 280 -5.76 24.56 35.01
N GLY A 281 -6.13 23.33 34.62
CA GLY A 281 -7.46 22.74 34.86
C GLY A 281 -8.56 23.26 33.94
N LYS A 282 -8.22 23.97 32.86
CA LYS A 282 -9.18 24.50 31.88
C LYS A 282 -9.39 23.52 30.73
N ASN A 283 -10.65 23.34 30.32
CA ASN A 283 -10.96 22.58 29.10
C ASN A 283 -10.37 23.28 27.88
N THR A 284 -9.60 22.52 27.10
CA THR A 284 -8.93 22.97 25.87
C THR A 284 -9.25 22.00 24.73
N ILE A 285 -9.82 22.53 23.65
CA ILE A 285 -10.08 21.76 22.41
C ILE A 285 -8.74 21.34 21.80
N VAL A 286 -8.62 20.08 21.41
CA VAL A 286 -7.38 19.52 20.88
C VAL A 286 -7.19 19.82 19.39
N GLN A 287 -5.93 19.88 18.95
CA GLN A 287 -5.54 19.94 17.54
C GLN A 287 -5.39 18.53 17.00
N MET A 288 -5.72 18.33 15.73
CA MET A 288 -5.71 17.01 15.08
C MET A 288 -4.90 17.00 13.78
N GLY A 289 -4.24 15.87 13.53
CA GLY A 289 -3.68 15.50 12.23
C GLY A 289 -4.33 14.22 11.71
N CYS A 290 -4.33 14.03 10.38
CA CYS A 290 -4.81 12.83 9.70
C CYS A 290 -3.79 12.38 8.66
N TYR A 291 -3.56 11.07 8.54
CA TYR A 291 -2.48 10.51 7.73
C TYR A 291 -2.93 9.19 7.09
N GLY A 292 -3.17 9.18 5.77
CA GLY A 292 -3.71 8.03 5.02
C GLY A 292 -2.68 7.36 4.10
N ILE A 293 -2.71 6.04 3.97
CA ILE A 293 -2.00 5.26 2.94
C ILE A 293 -2.97 4.26 2.32
N GLY A 294 -3.12 4.29 1.01
CA GLY A 294 -3.86 3.28 0.26
C GLY A 294 -3.01 2.02 0.07
N VAL A 295 -3.25 0.96 0.85
CA VAL A 295 -2.43 -0.27 0.82
C VAL A 295 -2.53 -0.98 -0.52
N GLY A 296 -3.76 -1.19 -1.01
CA GLY A 296 -3.98 -1.79 -2.34
C GLY A 296 -3.46 -0.91 -3.48
N ARG A 297 -3.59 0.42 -3.35
CA ARG A 297 -3.04 1.38 -4.32
C ARG A 297 -1.51 1.35 -4.34
N SER A 298 -0.85 1.21 -3.18
CA SER A 298 0.61 1.03 -3.11
C SER A 298 1.07 -0.25 -3.80
N MET A 299 0.33 -1.36 -3.68
CA MET A 299 0.60 -2.60 -4.42
C MET A 299 0.50 -2.38 -5.94
N ALA A 300 -0.54 -1.70 -6.41
CA ALA A 300 -0.73 -1.41 -7.83
C ALA A 300 0.34 -0.45 -8.35
N ALA A 301 0.69 0.60 -7.60
CA ALA A 301 1.76 1.55 -7.94
C ALA A 301 3.14 0.87 -8.03
N ALA A 302 3.41 -0.13 -7.17
CA ALA A 302 4.64 -0.91 -7.28
C ALA A 302 4.73 -1.66 -8.61
N ILE A 303 3.61 -2.19 -9.12
CA ILE A 303 3.57 -2.84 -10.43
C ILE A 303 3.77 -1.81 -11.56
N GLU A 304 3.16 -0.62 -11.46
CA GLU A 304 3.35 0.43 -12.47
C GLU A 304 4.82 0.86 -12.58
N GLN A 305 5.57 0.91 -11.48
CA GLN A 305 7.01 1.23 -11.49
C GLN A 305 7.91 0.02 -11.85
N HIS A 306 7.46 -1.20 -11.51
CA HIS A 306 8.30 -2.40 -11.56
C HIS A 306 7.63 -3.53 -12.36
N HIS A 307 7.69 -3.44 -13.68
CA HIS A 307 7.24 -4.47 -14.61
C HIS A 307 8.08 -4.50 -15.88
N ASP A 308 7.91 -5.54 -16.67
CA ASP A 308 8.40 -5.63 -18.05
C ASP A 308 7.39 -6.41 -18.90
N GLU A 309 7.76 -6.71 -20.14
CA GLU A 309 6.93 -7.46 -21.09
C GLU A 309 6.54 -8.86 -20.60
N LYS A 310 7.34 -9.46 -19.70
CA LYS A 310 7.12 -10.82 -19.18
C LYS A 310 6.16 -10.83 -18.00
N GLY A 311 6.11 -9.74 -17.20
CA GLY A 311 5.27 -9.65 -16.02
C GLY A 311 5.79 -8.68 -14.96
N ILE A 312 5.42 -8.94 -13.70
CA ILE A 312 5.79 -8.12 -12.56
C ILE A 312 7.27 -8.31 -12.20
N ARG A 313 7.89 -7.26 -11.64
CA ARG A 313 9.26 -7.27 -11.08
C ARG A 313 9.22 -6.78 -9.63
N TRP A 314 8.62 -7.57 -8.75
CA TRP A 314 8.42 -7.15 -7.35
C TRP A 314 9.72 -6.74 -6.66
N PRO A 315 9.74 -5.58 -5.96
CA PRO A 315 10.71 -5.35 -4.90
C PRO A 315 10.68 -6.51 -3.90
N ILE A 316 11.85 -7.00 -3.49
CA ILE A 316 11.97 -8.22 -2.67
C ILE A 316 11.13 -8.14 -1.40
N ALA A 317 11.14 -6.97 -0.74
CA ALA A 317 10.46 -6.76 0.54
C ALA A 317 8.94 -6.99 0.48
N ILE A 318 8.30 -6.81 -0.69
CA ILE A 318 6.84 -6.97 -0.86
C ILE A 318 6.47 -8.14 -1.77
N ALA A 319 7.44 -8.84 -2.35
CA ALA A 319 7.18 -9.99 -3.22
C ALA A 319 6.35 -11.08 -2.52
N PRO A 320 5.41 -11.76 -3.21
CA PRO A 320 4.59 -12.81 -2.59
C PRO A 320 5.42 -13.97 -2.05
N TYR A 321 6.52 -14.28 -2.71
CA TYR A 321 7.61 -15.15 -2.24
C TYR A 321 8.93 -14.55 -2.70
N GLU A 322 9.96 -14.62 -1.86
CA GLU A 322 11.31 -14.14 -2.18
C GLU A 322 11.99 -15.04 -3.21
N VAL A 323 11.75 -16.34 -3.09
CA VAL A 323 12.37 -17.39 -3.93
C VAL A 323 11.30 -18.33 -4.48
N VAL A 324 11.40 -18.67 -5.78
CA VAL A 324 10.72 -19.83 -6.34
C VAL A 324 11.73 -20.87 -6.80
N ILE A 325 11.53 -22.12 -6.40
CA ILE A 325 12.30 -23.27 -6.92
C ILE A 325 11.45 -23.96 -7.98
N ILE A 326 11.97 -24.08 -9.19
CA ILE A 326 11.28 -24.63 -10.36
C ILE A 326 11.89 -25.98 -10.75
N ILE A 327 11.12 -27.06 -10.58
CA ILE A 327 11.51 -28.40 -11.03
C ILE A 327 11.04 -28.56 -12.47
N THR A 328 11.98 -28.70 -13.43
CA THR A 328 11.62 -28.79 -14.87
C THR A 328 11.03 -30.13 -15.26
N ASN A 329 11.42 -31.22 -14.56
CA ASN A 329 10.92 -32.56 -14.80
C ASN A 329 10.60 -33.30 -13.50
N MET A 330 9.31 -33.43 -13.20
CA MET A 330 8.81 -34.10 -12.00
C MET A 330 8.99 -35.62 -11.99
N ARG A 331 9.45 -36.23 -13.11
CA ARG A 331 9.74 -37.66 -13.20
C ARG A 331 11.20 -37.98 -12.92
N ASP A 332 12.04 -36.98 -12.73
CA ASP A 332 13.45 -37.12 -12.41
C ASP A 332 13.62 -37.02 -10.88
N ASP A 333 13.86 -38.16 -10.24
CA ASP A 333 13.99 -38.28 -8.80
C ASP A 333 15.16 -37.45 -8.24
N ALA A 334 16.25 -37.31 -9.00
CA ALA A 334 17.39 -36.50 -8.58
C ALA A 334 17.05 -35.02 -8.52
N MET A 335 16.32 -34.48 -9.53
CA MET A 335 15.85 -33.11 -9.55
C MET A 335 14.86 -32.85 -8.38
N VAL A 336 13.91 -33.78 -8.17
CA VAL A 336 12.90 -33.66 -7.09
C VAL A 336 13.57 -33.68 -5.71
N THR A 337 14.53 -34.57 -5.52
CA THR A 337 15.29 -34.67 -4.26
C THR A 337 16.08 -33.40 -3.99
N ALA A 338 16.87 -32.92 -4.96
CA ALA A 338 17.66 -31.70 -4.81
C ALA A 338 16.78 -30.46 -4.53
N ALA A 339 15.64 -30.34 -5.25
CA ALA A 339 14.68 -29.26 -5.02
C ALA A 339 14.07 -29.30 -3.62
N THR A 340 13.73 -30.50 -3.14
CA THR A 340 13.12 -30.68 -1.81
C THR A 340 14.11 -30.38 -0.68
N GLU A 341 15.37 -30.77 -0.85
CA GLU A 341 16.45 -30.45 0.09
C GLU A 341 16.68 -28.93 0.17
N LEU A 342 16.81 -28.25 -0.98
CA LEU A 342 16.97 -26.81 -1.04
C LEU A 342 15.74 -26.09 -0.42
N TYR A 343 14.55 -26.51 -0.79
CA TYR A 343 13.30 -25.97 -0.24
C TYR A 343 13.25 -26.08 1.27
N THR A 344 13.62 -27.24 1.83
CA THR A 344 13.65 -27.49 3.27
C THR A 344 14.67 -26.59 3.97
N THR A 345 15.87 -26.46 3.37
CA THR A 345 16.94 -25.61 3.88
C THR A 345 16.52 -24.14 3.93
N LEU A 346 15.93 -23.62 2.83
CA LEU A 346 15.46 -22.23 2.77
C LEU A 346 14.37 -21.96 3.82
N LYS A 347 13.44 -22.88 4.00
CA LYS A 347 12.42 -22.77 5.07
C LYS A 347 13.00 -22.73 6.46
N GLN A 348 14.00 -23.57 6.76
CA GLN A 348 14.70 -23.55 8.05
C GLN A 348 15.42 -22.22 8.31
N GLN A 349 15.90 -21.57 7.23
CA GLN A 349 16.51 -20.23 7.29
C GLN A 349 15.47 -19.10 7.30
N LYS A 350 14.17 -19.40 7.40
CA LYS A 350 13.04 -18.45 7.38
C LYS A 350 12.93 -17.62 6.09
N ILE A 351 13.49 -18.11 4.98
CA ILE A 351 13.34 -17.51 3.66
C ILE A 351 11.97 -17.91 3.09
N ASP A 352 11.24 -16.94 2.56
CA ASP A 352 9.88 -17.12 2.02
C ASP A 352 9.93 -17.76 0.64
N VAL A 353 9.86 -19.09 0.59
CA VAL A 353 10.11 -19.91 -0.61
C VAL A 353 8.86 -20.65 -1.08
N LEU A 354 8.66 -20.65 -2.42
CA LEU A 354 7.67 -21.47 -3.12
C LEU A 354 8.38 -22.58 -3.91
N LEU A 355 7.88 -23.82 -3.82
CA LEU A 355 8.36 -24.93 -4.64
C LEU A 355 7.36 -25.20 -5.76
N ASP A 356 7.76 -25.02 -7.05
CA ASP A 356 6.91 -25.39 -8.19
C ASP A 356 7.05 -26.87 -8.52
N ASP A 357 6.23 -27.64 -7.84
CA ASP A 357 6.09 -29.09 -7.94
C ASP A 357 4.96 -29.54 -8.89
N ARG A 358 4.42 -28.63 -9.71
CA ARG A 358 3.33 -28.95 -10.64
C ARG A 358 3.81 -29.90 -11.75
N ALA A 359 3.01 -30.87 -12.10
CA ALA A 359 3.30 -31.82 -13.20
C ALA A 359 2.87 -31.23 -14.57
N ILE A 360 3.42 -30.05 -14.93
CA ILE A 360 3.18 -29.34 -16.20
C ILE A 360 4.48 -29.04 -16.91
N SER A 361 4.43 -28.56 -18.16
CA SER A 361 5.64 -28.24 -18.91
C SER A 361 6.49 -27.14 -18.27
N ALA A 362 7.81 -27.26 -18.35
CA ALA A 362 8.75 -26.26 -17.82
C ALA A 362 8.49 -24.85 -18.39
N GLY A 363 8.15 -24.76 -19.69
CA GLY A 363 7.84 -23.47 -20.33
C GLY A 363 6.63 -22.75 -19.74
N VAL A 364 5.63 -23.46 -19.22
CA VAL A 364 4.50 -22.86 -18.49
C VAL A 364 4.96 -22.38 -17.13
N LYS A 365 5.75 -23.20 -16.39
CA LYS A 365 6.29 -22.81 -15.09
C LYS A 365 7.12 -21.53 -15.18
N PHE A 366 7.99 -21.40 -16.19
CA PHE A 366 8.80 -20.19 -16.41
C PHE A 366 7.93 -18.96 -16.70
N LYS A 367 6.92 -19.11 -17.57
CA LYS A 367 6.00 -18.01 -17.87
C LYS A 367 5.21 -17.57 -16.65
N ASP A 368 4.72 -18.50 -15.84
CA ASP A 368 4.02 -18.19 -14.60
C ASP A 368 4.95 -17.50 -13.59
N ALA A 369 6.19 -17.98 -13.44
CA ALA A 369 7.17 -17.41 -12.54
C ALA A 369 7.55 -15.96 -12.92
N ASP A 370 7.72 -15.70 -14.22
CA ASP A 370 8.00 -14.36 -14.74
C ASP A 370 6.76 -13.44 -14.63
N LEU A 371 5.56 -13.95 -14.94
CA LEU A 371 4.30 -13.21 -14.85
C LEU A 371 3.99 -12.79 -13.41
N ILE A 372 4.10 -13.72 -12.46
CA ILE A 372 3.87 -13.45 -11.03
C ILE A 372 4.98 -12.56 -10.46
N GLY A 373 6.20 -12.66 -10.99
CA GLY A 373 7.31 -11.78 -10.68
C GLY A 373 8.12 -12.18 -9.46
N PHE A 374 8.40 -13.46 -9.24
CA PHE A 374 9.28 -13.89 -8.17
C PHE A 374 10.69 -13.30 -8.34
N PRO A 375 11.25 -12.57 -7.36
CA PRO A 375 12.55 -11.92 -7.49
C PRO A 375 13.69 -12.88 -7.78
N LEU A 376 13.74 -13.99 -7.05
CA LEU A 376 14.76 -15.02 -7.19
C LEU A 376 14.14 -16.33 -7.70
N GLN A 377 14.63 -16.83 -8.82
CA GLN A 377 14.16 -18.08 -9.43
C GLN A 377 15.31 -19.07 -9.49
N ILE A 378 15.15 -20.25 -8.87
CA ILE A 378 16.12 -21.33 -8.87
C ILE A 378 15.57 -22.44 -9.75
N VAL A 379 16.20 -22.67 -10.88
CA VAL A 379 15.77 -23.71 -11.83
C VAL A 379 16.61 -24.96 -11.64
N ILE A 380 15.92 -26.07 -11.40
CA ILE A 380 16.52 -27.41 -11.35
C ILE A 380 16.09 -28.17 -12.60
N GLY A 381 16.98 -28.16 -13.55
CA GLY A 381 16.72 -28.64 -14.92
C GLY A 381 17.91 -29.38 -15.52
N LYS A 382 18.05 -29.30 -16.86
CA LYS A 382 19.08 -29.99 -17.61
C LYS A 382 20.50 -29.69 -17.09
N GLN A 383 20.78 -28.43 -16.76
CA GLN A 383 22.07 -28.02 -16.20
C GLN A 383 22.41 -28.77 -14.91
N PHE A 384 21.41 -28.98 -14.04
CA PHE A 384 21.63 -29.79 -12.83
C PHE A 384 21.97 -31.24 -13.14
N THR A 385 21.30 -31.87 -14.11
CA THR A 385 21.59 -33.25 -14.48
C THR A 385 22.99 -33.43 -15.08
N GLU A 386 23.47 -32.43 -15.84
CA GLU A 386 24.78 -32.49 -16.52
C GLU A 386 25.96 -32.14 -15.62
N THR A 387 25.77 -31.17 -14.71
CA THR A 387 26.88 -30.56 -13.94
C THR A 387 26.67 -30.53 -12.41
N GLY A 388 25.49 -30.88 -11.92
CA GLY A 388 25.13 -30.74 -10.51
C GLY A 388 24.84 -29.29 -10.07
N ASN A 389 24.88 -28.32 -10.97
CA ASN A 389 24.65 -26.92 -10.68
C ASN A 389 23.18 -26.53 -10.88
N PHE A 390 22.71 -25.56 -10.08
CA PHE A 390 21.42 -24.91 -10.24
C PHE A 390 21.54 -23.70 -11.17
N GLU A 391 20.50 -23.41 -11.97
CA GLU A 391 20.38 -22.15 -12.67
C GLU A 391 19.75 -21.14 -11.71
N TYR A 392 20.48 -20.07 -11.40
CA TYR A 392 20.02 -18.95 -10.56
C TYR A 392 19.67 -17.77 -11.45
N LYS A 393 18.45 -17.25 -11.31
CA LYS A 393 17.97 -16.07 -12.01
C LYS A 393 17.54 -15.01 -11.00
N HIS A 394 18.14 -13.82 -11.11
CA HIS A 394 17.71 -12.63 -10.39
C HIS A 394 16.86 -11.75 -11.30
N ARG A 395 15.55 -11.73 -11.06
CA ARG A 395 14.55 -11.14 -11.97
C ARG A 395 14.66 -9.61 -12.06
N ILE A 396 15.10 -8.94 -10.98
CA ILE A 396 15.25 -7.48 -10.95
C ILE A 396 16.55 -7.04 -11.61
N GLU A 397 17.65 -7.78 -11.43
CA GLU A 397 18.97 -7.45 -11.97
C GLU A 397 19.23 -8.06 -13.36
N ASP A 398 18.26 -8.80 -13.92
CA ASP A 398 18.40 -9.56 -15.17
C ASP A 398 19.62 -10.51 -15.20
N GLN A 399 20.04 -10.97 -13.99
CA GLN A 399 21.16 -11.91 -13.85
C GLN A 399 20.69 -13.35 -14.08
N ASN A 400 21.44 -14.11 -14.85
CA ASN A 400 21.24 -15.57 -15.04
C ASN A 400 22.59 -16.28 -15.02
N ILE A 401 22.85 -17.06 -13.94
CA ILE A 401 24.13 -17.74 -13.73
C ILE A 401 23.92 -19.17 -13.23
N ASN A 402 24.93 -20.02 -13.43
CA ASN A 402 24.97 -21.35 -12.83
C ASN A 402 25.71 -21.31 -11.50
N VAL A 403 25.08 -21.85 -10.45
CA VAL A 403 25.60 -21.85 -9.08
C VAL A 403 25.64 -23.28 -8.56
N SER A 404 26.74 -23.67 -7.91
CA SER A 404 26.83 -25.00 -7.30
C SER A 404 25.85 -25.17 -6.12
N LYS A 405 25.49 -26.42 -5.83
CA LYS A 405 24.61 -26.76 -4.72
C LYS A 405 25.10 -26.18 -3.38
N ASP A 406 26.41 -26.13 -3.16
CA ASP A 406 27.00 -25.63 -1.90
C ASP A 406 26.99 -24.10 -1.82
N ALA A 407 27.08 -23.39 -2.95
CA ALA A 407 27.13 -21.94 -3.01
C ALA A 407 25.74 -21.27 -3.10
N ILE A 408 24.69 -21.98 -3.53
CA ILE A 408 23.37 -21.40 -3.83
C ILE A 408 22.75 -20.70 -2.62
N LEU A 409 22.88 -21.24 -1.43
CA LEU A 409 22.34 -20.63 -0.20
C LEU A 409 23.02 -19.30 0.11
N GLY A 410 24.34 -19.21 -0.09
CA GLY A 410 25.09 -17.96 0.05
C GLY A 410 24.64 -16.92 -0.96
N GLN A 411 24.49 -17.31 -2.23
CA GLN A 411 24.02 -16.44 -3.32
C GLN A 411 22.62 -15.86 -3.02
N ILE A 412 21.69 -16.71 -2.58
CA ILE A 412 20.33 -16.27 -2.20
C ILE A 412 20.38 -15.27 -1.04
N LYS A 413 21.13 -15.59 0.03
CA LYS A 413 21.24 -14.71 1.20
C LYS A 413 21.83 -13.34 0.84
N THR A 414 22.83 -13.29 -0.03
CA THR A 414 23.42 -12.02 -0.49
C THR A 414 22.41 -11.17 -1.26
N ALA A 415 21.56 -11.80 -2.06
CA ALA A 415 20.53 -11.08 -2.83
C ALA A 415 19.35 -10.60 -1.96
N LEU A 416 19.15 -11.17 -0.78
CA LEU A 416 18.08 -10.79 0.15
C LEU A 416 18.50 -9.71 1.16
N LEU A 417 19.79 -9.34 1.20
CA LEU A 417 20.34 -8.24 2.02
C LEU A 417 20.18 -6.90 1.33
#